data_5d18e41991f3042327c082432b4b4fc2
#
_entry.id   5d18e41991f3042327c082432b4b4fc2
#
_cell.length_a   1.000
_cell.length_b   1.000
_cell.length_c   1.000
_cell.angle_alpha   90.00
_cell.angle_beta   90.00
_cell.angle_gamma   90.00
#
_symmetry.space_group_name_H-M   'P 1'
#
loop_
_entity.id
_entity.type
_entity.pdbx_description
1 polymer ?
#
loop_
_entity_poly.entity_id
_entity_poly.type
_entity_poly.pdbx_seq_one_letter_code
_entity_poly.pdbx_strand_id
1 'polypeptide(L)'
;MLNTYQELVYMIKNSLIKKEIKDSLAAIYDDVSLIEKIKLYHETYDNNLRKEIYSNLKYRNYKKLENRLNFLILSCNKYLGEINDEDN
;
A
#
# COMPACT_ATOMS: atom_id res chain seq x y z
N MET A 1 9.67 15.55 -18.77
CA MET A 1 8.36 16.14 -18.37
C MET A 1 7.23 15.16 -18.65
N LEU A 2 6.35 14.93 -17.69
CA LEU A 2 5.16 14.12 -17.91
C LEU A 2 4.18 14.89 -18.79
N ASN A 3 3.65 14.27 -19.85
CA ASN A 3 2.57 14.87 -20.63
C ASN A 3 1.23 14.63 -19.94
N THR A 4 0.19 15.31 -20.40
CA THR A 4 -1.17 15.22 -19.83
C THR A 4 -1.69 13.78 -19.79
N TYR A 5 -1.41 13.00 -20.84
CA TYR A 5 -1.82 11.60 -20.92
C TYR A 5 -1.16 10.76 -19.81
N GLN A 6 0.15 10.93 -19.61
CA GLN A 6 0.89 10.21 -18.57
C GLN A 6 0.40 10.59 -17.17
N GLU A 7 0.11 11.86 -16.94
CA GLU A 7 -0.47 12.33 -15.67
C GLU A 7 -1.81 11.66 -15.40
N LEU A 8 -2.70 11.59 -16.39
CA LEU A 8 -3.99 10.93 -16.29
C LEU A 8 -3.84 9.44 -15.97
N VAL A 9 -2.93 8.75 -16.63
CA VAL A 9 -2.66 7.33 -16.38
C VAL A 9 -2.21 7.10 -14.94
N TYR A 10 -1.30 7.92 -14.43
CA TYR A 10 -0.85 7.82 -13.04
C TYR A 10 -1.97 8.09 -12.05
N MET A 11 -2.80 9.10 -12.30
CA MET A 11 -3.95 9.43 -11.46
C MET A 11 -4.97 8.28 -11.40
N ILE A 12 -5.29 7.69 -12.55
CA ILE A 12 -6.22 6.56 -12.65
C ILE A 12 -5.68 5.35 -11.90
N LYS A 13 -4.42 4.97 -12.15
CA LYS A 13 -3.78 3.84 -11.47
C LYS A 13 -3.75 4.03 -9.96
N ASN A 14 -3.38 5.23 -9.50
CA ASN A 14 -3.34 5.57 -8.09
C ASN A 14 -4.74 5.47 -7.45
N SER A 15 -5.78 5.98 -8.12
CA SER A 15 -7.17 5.90 -7.64
C SER A 15 -7.66 4.46 -7.54
N LEU A 16 -7.37 3.61 -8.53
CA LEU A 16 -7.75 2.20 -8.52
C LEU A 16 -7.06 1.44 -7.39
N ILE A 17 -5.77 1.66 -7.20
CA ILE A 17 -5.01 1.02 -6.12
C ILE A 17 -5.52 1.47 -4.76
N LYS A 18 -5.82 2.75 -4.56
CA LYS A 18 -6.39 3.26 -3.31
C LYS A 18 -7.72 2.63 -2.99
N LYS A 19 -8.58 2.42 -4.00
CA LYS A 19 -9.86 1.74 -3.82
C LYS A 19 -9.65 0.28 -3.41
N GLU A 20 -8.75 -0.43 -4.08
CA GLU A 20 -8.41 -1.81 -3.76
C GLU A 20 -7.85 -1.94 -2.34
N ILE A 21 -6.99 -1.01 -1.92
CA ILE A 21 -6.46 -0.96 -0.56
C ILE A 21 -7.58 -0.76 0.46
N LYS A 22 -8.52 0.15 0.18
CA LYS A 22 -9.65 0.42 1.06
C LYS A 22 -10.52 -0.83 1.21
N ASP A 23 -10.81 -1.53 0.11
CA ASP A 23 -11.58 -2.77 0.13
C ASP A 23 -10.83 -3.88 0.89
N SER A 24 -9.52 -3.97 0.70
CA SER A 24 -8.67 -4.92 1.41
C SER A 24 -8.61 -4.65 2.91
N LEU A 25 -8.54 -3.38 3.31
CA LEU A 25 -8.61 -2.97 4.72
C LEU A 25 -9.97 -3.32 5.33
N ALA A 26 -11.07 -3.10 4.61
CA ALA A 26 -12.41 -3.46 5.07
C ALA A 26 -12.49 -4.98 5.35
N ALA A 27 -11.91 -5.81 4.48
CA ALA A 27 -11.85 -7.24 4.69
C ALA A 27 -11.07 -7.62 5.95
N ILE A 28 -9.98 -6.91 6.26
CA ILE A 28 -9.22 -7.11 7.50
C ILE A 28 -10.05 -6.69 8.72
N TYR A 29 -10.71 -5.55 8.67
CA TYR A 29 -11.53 -5.05 9.79
C TYR A 29 -12.72 -5.96 10.07
N ASP A 30 -13.25 -6.66 9.07
CA ASP A 30 -14.34 -7.63 9.26
C ASP A 30 -13.84 -8.95 9.90
N ASP A 31 -12.55 -9.19 9.91
CA ASP A 31 -11.95 -10.38 10.53
C ASP A 31 -11.51 -10.06 11.96
N VAL A 32 -12.40 -10.28 12.92
CA VAL A 32 -12.17 -9.97 14.34
C VAL A 32 -10.95 -10.71 14.89
N SER A 33 -10.79 -11.98 14.53
CA SER A 33 -9.64 -12.79 14.97
C SER A 33 -8.31 -12.21 14.49
N LEU A 34 -8.25 -11.77 13.24
CA LEU A 34 -7.04 -11.14 12.68
C LEU A 34 -6.74 -9.80 13.37
N ILE A 35 -7.76 -8.98 13.60
CA ILE A 35 -7.59 -7.69 14.30
C ILE A 35 -7.08 -7.90 15.72
N GLU A 36 -7.60 -8.88 16.44
CA GLU A 36 -7.13 -9.22 17.79
C GLU A 36 -5.67 -9.64 17.79
N LYS A 37 -5.26 -10.44 16.82
CA LYS A 37 -3.86 -10.87 16.66
C LYS A 37 -2.95 -9.67 16.36
N ILE A 38 -3.37 -8.75 15.50
CA ILE A 38 -2.61 -7.55 15.18
C ILE A 38 -2.43 -6.67 16.42
N LYS A 39 -3.50 -6.44 17.18
CA LYS A 39 -3.45 -5.67 18.43
C LYS A 39 -2.50 -6.30 19.44
N LEU A 40 -2.61 -7.61 19.62
CA LEU A 40 -1.75 -8.34 20.56
C LEU A 40 -0.28 -8.31 20.11
N TYR A 41 -0.03 -8.42 18.82
CA TYR A 41 1.32 -8.28 18.26
C TYR A 41 1.93 -6.91 18.58
N HIS A 42 1.17 -5.83 18.44
CA HIS A 42 1.65 -4.48 18.76
C HIS A 42 1.99 -4.31 20.25
N GLU A 43 1.36 -5.07 21.12
CA GLU A 43 1.65 -5.04 22.56
C GLU A 43 2.84 -5.92 22.94
N THR A 44 2.97 -7.09 22.34
CA THR A 44 3.92 -8.14 22.77
C THR A 44 5.11 -8.33 21.85
N TYR A 45 5.00 -7.93 20.56
CA TYR A 45 5.99 -8.20 19.51
C TYR A 45 6.38 -9.69 19.40
N ASP A 46 5.43 -10.59 19.66
CA ASP A 46 5.65 -12.03 19.60
C ASP A 46 5.88 -12.49 18.14
N ASN A 47 6.98 -13.19 17.91
CA ASN A 47 7.33 -13.68 16.57
C ASN A 47 6.35 -14.70 16.02
N ASN A 48 5.72 -15.52 16.86
CA ASN A 48 4.71 -16.48 16.43
C ASN A 48 3.45 -15.77 15.92
N LEU A 49 3.00 -14.73 16.61
CA LEU A 49 1.90 -13.87 16.16
C LEU A 49 2.24 -13.18 14.86
N ARG A 50 3.46 -12.69 14.72
CA ARG A 50 3.93 -12.07 13.47
C ARG A 50 3.81 -13.03 12.30
N LYS A 51 4.26 -14.28 12.47
CA LYS A 51 4.18 -15.32 11.44
C LYS A 51 2.73 -15.63 11.07
N GLU A 52 1.83 -15.72 12.04
CA GLU A 52 0.41 -15.95 11.80
C GLU A 52 -0.23 -14.82 11.00
N ILE A 53 0.06 -13.56 11.37
CA ILE A 53 -0.45 -12.38 10.68
C ILE A 53 0.06 -12.34 9.24
N TYR A 54 1.36 -12.51 9.02
CA TYR A 54 1.96 -12.48 7.69
C TYR A 54 1.57 -13.66 6.81
N SER A 55 1.10 -14.76 7.39
CA SER A 55 0.58 -15.91 6.63
C SER A 55 -0.90 -15.75 6.27
N ASN A 56 -1.61 -14.82 6.88
CA ASN A 56 -3.02 -14.57 6.59
C ASN A 56 -3.20 -13.97 5.19
N LEU A 57 -4.09 -14.57 4.38
CA LEU A 57 -4.28 -14.16 3.00
C LEU A 57 -4.77 -12.72 2.86
N LYS A 58 -5.69 -12.29 3.72
CA LYS A 58 -6.24 -10.92 3.70
C LYS A 58 -5.14 -9.89 3.97
N TYR A 59 -4.29 -10.17 4.96
CA TYR A 59 -3.16 -9.31 5.30
C TYR A 59 -2.13 -9.27 4.19
N ARG A 60 -1.81 -10.41 3.59
CA ARG A 60 -0.86 -10.49 2.46
C ARG A 60 -1.35 -9.70 1.25
N ASN A 61 -2.64 -9.79 0.93
CA ASN A 61 -3.23 -9.03 -0.16
C ASN A 61 -3.13 -7.51 0.09
N TYR A 62 -3.42 -7.08 1.30
CA TYR A 62 -3.26 -5.68 1.69
C TYR A 62 -1.81 -5.21 1.53
N LYS A 63 -0.85 -5.99 2.00
CA LYS A 63 0.57 -5.65 1.88
C LYS A 63 1.05 -5.56 0.44
N LYS A 64 0.57 -6.43 -0.43
CA LYS A 64 0.88 -6.35 -1.87
C LYS A 64 0.38 -5.05 -2.48
N LEU A 65 -0.84 -4.65 -2.15
CA LEU A 65 -1.43 -3.42 -2.66
C LEU A 65 -0.71 -2.18 -2.11
N GLU A 66 -0.39 -2.18 -0.84
CA GLU A 66 0.40 -1.12 -0.20
C GLU A 66 1.76 -0.96 -0.89
N ASN A 67 2.45 -2.06 -1.18
CA ASN A 67 3.73 -2.04 -1.88
C ASN A 67 3.60 -1.48 -3.30
N ARG A 68 2.52 -1.83 -4.01
CA ARG A 68 2.24 -1.27 -5.35
C ARG A 68 2.02 0.24 -5.29
N LEU A 69 1.25 0.71 -4.32
CA LEU A 69 1.00 2.13 -4.14
C LEU A 69 2.30 2.87 -3.84
N ASN A 70 3.11 2.35 -2.94
CA ASN A 70 4.40 2.93 -2.59
C ASN A 70 5.33 3.00 -3.81
N PHE A 71 5.35 1.96 -4.63
CA PHE A 71 6.12 1.95 -5.87
C PHE A 71 5.67 3.04 -6.84
N LEU A 72 4.36 3.22 -7.01
CA LEU A 72 3.81 4.28 -7.86
C LEU A 72 4.17 5.68 -7.36
N ILE A 73 4.07 5.90 -6.06
CA ILE A 73 4.44 7.18 -5.43
C ILE A 73 5.93 7.47 -5.65
N LEU A 74 6.80 6.48 -5.44
CA LEU A 74 8.23 6.63 -5.66
C LEU A 74 8.54 6.94 -7.13
N SER A 75 7.86 6.28 -8.06
CA SER A 75 8.03 6.53 -9.49
C SER A 75 7.63 7.95 -9.86
N CYS A 76 6.48 8.43 -9.35
CA CYS A 76 6.05 9.82 -9.56
C CYS A 76 7.05 10.82 -8.98
N ASN A 77 7.53 10.59 -7.78
CA ASN A 77 8.51 11.46 -7.13
C ASN A 77 9.83 11.50 -7.90
N LYS A 78 10.24 10.39 -8.47
CA LYS A 78 11.43 10.33 -9.31
C LYS A 78 11.29 11.23 -10.54
N TYR A 79 10.16 11.18 -11.22
CA TYR A 79 9.89 12.06 -12.37
C TYR A 79 9.88 13.53 -11.97
N LEU A 80 9.23 13.86 -10.86
CA LEU A 80 9.20 15.24 -10.35
C LEU A 80 10.60 15.73 -9.96
N GLY A 81 11.42 14.87 -9.38
CA GLY A 81 12.80 15.18 -9.05
C GLY A 81 13.64 15.45 -10.29
N GLU A 82 13.48 14.66 -11.35
CA GLU A 82 14.16 14.87 -12.62
C GLU A 82 13.78 16.20 -13.27
N ILE A 83 12.50 16.57 -13.21
CA ILE A 83 12.02 17.86 -13.73
C ILE A 83 12.65 19.02 -12.95
N ASN A 84 12.69 18.93 -11.63
CA ASN A 84 13.29 19.96 -10.79
C ASN A 84 14.80 20.11 -11.03
N ASP A 85 15.51 19.01 -11.27
CA ASP A 85 16.93 19.02 -11.59
C ASP A 85 17.19 19.69 -12.95
N GLU A 86 16.30 19.52 -13.92
CA GLU A 86 16.39 20.19 -15.23
C GLU A 86 16.24 21.70 -15.13
N ASP A 87 15.43 22.19 -14.21
CA ASP A 87 15.16 23.61 -14.01
C ASP A 87 16.30 24.36 -13.29
N ASN A 88 17.23 23.62 -12.75
CA ASN A 88 18.42 24.17 -12.10
C ASN A 88 19.61 24.22 -13.04
#